data_90e7f4ea5c1cf7a8b23a9192b4fac5ba
#
_entry.id   90e7f4ea5c1cf7a8b23a9192b4fac5ba
#
_cell.length_a   1.000
_cell.length_b   1.000
_cell.length_c   1.000
_cell.angle_alpha   90.00
_cell.angle_beta   90.00
_cell.angle_gamma   90.00
#
_symmetry.space_group_name_H-M   'P 1'
#
loop_
_entity.id
_entity.type
_entity.pdbx_description
1 polymer ?
#
loop_
_entity_poly.entity_id
_entity_poly.type
_entity_poly.pdbx_seq_one_letter_code
_entity_poly.pdbx_strand_id
1 'polypeptide(L)'
;MQNNTFSVEGLFDFLNAGVSAFHSTAAAVKILEENGYQNCPESAAWELVPGGRYYTTRNGSAVLAWRMPKGELTGWHVTASHSDSPTWRIKQLDGGKDTVFAKAETEGYGGMIMPTWLDRPLSVAGRILVRTENGIRSLLVHPDRALAVIPNLCIHFSHDLNNGMKYNPQVDLQPIFGEAGSTLRDALAEEAGVKAEDIVDADLVLCTREKAERVGLKGEYFMSGRIDDLECAYTTLWGFLQGRGEEEGRGDMWVMFDNEEVGSSSRQGAQGTLMANVLARIEEKLDVTREQSIRACTNSLLLSADNGHATHPNHPEKSDPANVAVMGGGVLLKYNARQTYTTSGFTGAAFAEICKKAGVPVQVAANRADVPGGSTLGNLLGHQILIPMVDIGLAQLAMHSAMETASCKDAEYMAKAVAEFYNTPISQPVDGEWKLGL
;
A
#
# COMPACT_ATOMS: atom_id res chain seq x y z
N MET A 1 10.79 -23.83 -14.65
CA MET A 1 9.47 -23.55 -14.04
C MET A 1 9.74 -23.27 -12.59
N GLN A 2 9.74 -21.98 -12.20
CA GLN A 2 9.79 -21.61 -10.79
C GLN A 2 8.49 -22.11 -10.14
N ASN A 3 8.59 -22.63 -8.90
CA ASN A 3 7.43 -23.05 -8.12
C ASN A 3 6.48 -21.86 -7.95
N ASN A 4 5.34 -21.86 -8.64
CA ASN A 4 4.34 -20.81 -8.65
C ASN A 4 3.40 -20.89 -7.42
N THR A 5 3.93 -21.24 -6.26
CA THR A 5 3.16 -21.29 -5.02
C THR A 5 3.42 -20.02 -4.23
N PHE A 6 2.36 -19.34 -3.78
CA PHE A 6 2.47 -18.20 -2.89
C PHE A 6 3.25 -18.59 -1.63
N SER A 7 4.13 -17.70 -1.19
CA SER A 7 4.92 -17.88 0.04
C SER A 7 4.66 -16.71 0.99
N VAL A 8 4.26 -17.00 2.20
CA VAL A 8 4.12 -16.02 3.26
C VAL A 8 5.48 -15.40 3.63
N GLU A 9 6.56 -16.15 3.48
CA GLU A 9 7.92 -15.65 3.69
C GLU A 9 8.27 -14.57 2.67
N GLY A 10 7.82 -14.69 1.42
CA GLY A 10 7.97 -13.64 0.41
C GLY A 10 7.19 -12.36 0.77
N LEU A 11 6.01 -12.48 1.39
CA LEU A 11 5.30 -11.34 1.97
C LEU A 11 6.10 -10.71 3.12
N PHE A 12 6.71 -11.52 4.00
CA PHE A 12 7.53 -11.02 5.10
C PHE A 12 8.76 -10.27 4.58
N ASP A 13 9.41 -10.78 3.55
CA ASP A 13 10.54 -10.09 2.91
C ASP A 13 10.11 -8.74 2.34
N PHE A 14 8.93 -8.66 1.71
CA PHE A 14 8.38 -7.41 1.19
C PHE A 14 8.04 -6.41 2.31
N LEU A 15 7.35 -6.85 3.37
CA LEU A 15 7.03 -6.05 4.56
C LEU A 15 8.30 -5.52 5.24
N ASN A 16 9.33 -6.36 5.37
CA ASN A 16 10.60 -6.00 5.98
C ASN A 16 11.40 -5.02 5.12
N ALA A 17 11.31 -5.11 3.80
CA ALA A 17 11.94 -4.19 2.86
C ALA A 17 11.17 -2.86 2.77
N GLY A 18 9.85 -2.87 2.90
CA GLY A 18 8.96 -1.73 2.71
C GLY A 18 8.89 -0.78 3.90
N VAL A 19 10.02 -0.35 4.46
CA VAL A 19 10.10 0.48 5.68
C VAL A 19 9.64 1.94 5.50
N SER A 20 9.41 2.39 4.28
CA SER A 20 8.76 3.65 3.91
C SER A 20 8.14 3.52 2.51
N ALA A 21 7.27 4.42 2.09
CA ALA A 21 6.68 4.41 0.74
C ALA A 21 7.75 4.34 -0.38
N PHE A 22 8.89 4.99 -0.21
CA PHE A 22 10.00 4.92 -1.15
C PHE A 22 10.63 3.52 -1.21
N HIS A 23 10.80 2.88 -0.07
CA HIS A 23 11.36 1.53 0.02
C HIS A 23 10.38 0.48 -0.48
N SER A 24 9.08 0.62 -0.18
CA SER A 24 8.01 -0.24 -0.71
C SER A 24 7.98 -0.20 -2.23
N THR A 25 8.07 1.00 -2.81
CA THR A 25 8.15 1.20 -4.26
C THR A 25 9.42 0.57 -4.85
N ALA A 26 10.58 0.76 -4.21
CA ALA A 26 11.84 0.15 -4.68
C ALA A 26 11.79 -1.39 -4.61
N ALA A 27 11.19 -1.97 -3.56
CA ALA A 27 10.99 -3.41 -3.42
C ALA A 27 10.07 -3.96 -4.53
N ALA A 28 8.96 -3.28 -4.81
CA ALA A 28 8.05 -3.64 -5.89
C ALA A 28 8.73 -3.54 -7.27
N VAL A 29 9.46 -2.47 -7.53
CA VAL A 29 10.23 -2.28 -8.78
C VAL A 29 11.23 -3.41 -8.98
N LYS A 30 11.97 -3.80 -7.94
CA LYS A 30 12.91 -4.92 -8.02
C LYS A 30 12.19 -6.21 -8.43
N ILE A 31 11.05 -6.54 -7.82
CA ILE A 31 10.26 -7.72 -8.19
C ILE A 31 9.78 -7.64 -9.64
N LEU A 32 9.33 -6.45 -10.10
CA LEU A 32 8.89 -6.24 -11.49
C LEU A 32 10.05 -6.46 -12.48
N GLU A 33 11.22 -5.89 -12.22
CA GLU A 33 12.42 -6.05 -13.07
C GLU A 33 12.88 -7.51 -13.15
N GLU A 34 12.89 -8.23 -12.02
CA GLU A 34 13.18 -9.68 -11.96
C GLU A 34 12.18 -10.51 -12.77
N ASN A 35 10.97 -9.98 -13.03
CA ASN A 35 9.94 -10.60 -13.86
C ASN A 35 9.87 -10.01 -15.29
N GLY A 36 10.90 -9.27 -15.71
CA GLY A 36 11.08 -8.79 -17.08
C GLY A 36 10.26 -7.54 -17.44
N TYR A 37 9.78 -6.79 -16.46
CA TYR A 37 9.15 -5.49 -16.69
C TYR A 37 10.21 -4.42 -16.95
N GLN A 38 9.97 -3.56 -17.94
CA GLN A 38 10.89 -2.50 -18.37
C GLN A 38 10.41 -1.15 -17.85
N ASN A 39 11.37 -0.34 -17.39
CA ASN A 39 11.07 1.02 -16.93
C ASN A 39 10.69 1.93 -18.09
N CYS A 40 9.57 2.61 -17.95
CA CYS A 40 9.07 3.65 -18.84
C CYS A 40 8.97 4.98 -18.08
N PRO A 41 10.06 5.78 -17.96
CA PRO A 41 10.03 7.05 -17.24
C PRO A 41 8.96 7.99 -17.81
N GLU A 42 8.22 8.70 -16.96
CA GLU A 42 7.17 9.62 -17.41
C GLU A 42 7.71 10.75 -18.32
N SER A 43 8.96 11.15 -18.14
CA SER A 43 9.63 12.21 -18.93
C SER A 43 10.15 11.75 -20.30
N ALA A 44 10.16 10.43 -20.58
CA ALA A 44 10.66 9.88 -21.82
C ALA A 44 9.54 9.55 -22.81
N ALA A 45 9.86 9.45 -24.10
CA ALA A 45 9.00 8.79 -25.07
C ALA A 45 8.99 7.28 -24.81
N TRP A 46 7.83 6.64 -24.94
CA TRP A 46 7.71 5.20 -24.72
C TRP A 46 7.67 4.41 -26.03
N GLU A 47 8.45 3.34 -26.05
CA GLU A 47 8.40 2.35 -27.13
C GLU A 47 7.68 1.11 -26.61
N LEU A 48 6.37 1.04 -26.88
CA LEU A 48 5.50 -0.03 -26.40
C LEU A 48 5.22 -1.02 -27.52
N VAL A 49 5.30 -2.33 -27.22
CA VAL A 49 4.98 -3.40 -28.17
C VAL A 49 3.81 -4.27 -27.62
N PRO A 50 2.98 -4.86 -28.47
CA PRO A 50 1.92 -5.77 -28.04
C PRO A 50 2.46 -6.91 -27.15
N GLY A 51 1.81 -7.17 -26.02
CA GLY A 51 2.23 -8.14 -25.03
C GLY A 51 3.47 -7.75 -24.22
N GLY A 52 4.05 -6.57 -24.44
CA GLY A 52 5.19 -6.04 -23.65
C GLY A 52 4.81 -5.78 -22.20
N ARG A 53 5.82 -5.80 -21.33
CA ARG A 53 5.71 -5.62 -19.86
C ARG A 53 6.47 -4.38 -19.45
N TYR A 54 5.79 -3.45 -18.81
CA TYR A 54 6.34 -2.15 -18.49
C TYR A 54 5.93 -1.69 -17.11
N TYR A 55 6.69 -0.76 -16.54
CA TYR A 55 6.32 -0.03 -15.35
C TYR A 55 6.78 1.43 -15.43
N THR A 56 6.16 2.29 -14.66
CA THR A 56 6.62 3.66 -14.40
C THR A 56 6.49 3.98 -12.92
N THR A 57 7.30 4.91 -12.44
CA THR A 57 7.23 5.41 -11.06
C THR A 57 6.97 6.90 -11.04
N ARG A 58 6.30 7.37 -9.99
CA ARG A 58 6.10 8.80 -9.74
C ARG A 58 6.58 9.14 -8.34
N ASN A 59 7.41 10.18 -8.22
CA ASN A 59 8.04 10.60 -6.96
C ASN A 59 8.95 9.54 -6.30
N GLY A 60 9.14 8.36 -6.89
CA GLY A 60 9.82 7.23 -6.26
C GLY A 60 9.01 6.58 -5.12
N SER A 61 7.74 6.95 -4.94
CA SER A 61 6.86 6.47 -3.89
C SER A 61 5.54 5.88 -4.39
N ALA A 62 5.23 6.02 -5.68
CA ALA A 62 4.16 5.32 -6.37
C ALA A 62 4.70 4.60 -7.59
N VAL A 63 4.13 3.45 -7.94
CA VAL A 63 4.49 2.64 -9.11
C VAL A 63 3.24 2.10 -9.78
N LEU A 64 3.25 2.10 -11.13
CA LEU A 64 2.23 1.47 -11.94
C LEU A 64 2.92 0.56 -12.96
N ALA A 65 2.54 -0.71 -12.98
CA ALA A 65 3.02 -1.71 -13.93
C ALA A 65 1.87 -2.18 -14.84
N TRP A 66 2.20 -2.51 -16.10
CA TRP A 66 1.19 -3.01 -17.02
C TRP A 66 1.75 -4.03 -18.01
N ARG A 67 0.85 -4.84 -18.54
CA ARG A 67 1.05 -5.67 -19.71
C ARG A 67 0.22 -5.09 -20.85
N MET A 68 0.88 -4.88 -21.98
CA MET A 68 0.21 -4.40 -23.19
C MET A 68 -0.76 -5.45 -23.73
N PRO A 69 -1.96 -5.05 -24.17
CA PRO A 69 -2.86 -5.96 -24.84
C PRO A 69 -2.24 -6.50 -26.15
N LYS A 70 -2.66 -7.69 -26.55
CA LYS A 70 -2.39 -8.25 -27.87
C LYS A 70 -3.66 -8.07 -28.73
N GLY A 71 -3.53 -7.44 -29.89
CA GLY A 71 -4.67 -7.12 -30.73
C GLY A 71 -5.41 -5.83 -30.32
N GLU A 72 -6.67 -5.69 -30.76
CA GLU A 72 -7.52 -4.52 -30.47
C GLU A 72 -7.89 -4.47 -28.98
N LEU A 73 -7.76 -3.29 -28.36
CA LEU A 73 -8.08 -3.10 -26.94
C LEU A 73 -9.58 -3.33 -26.68
N THR A 74 -9.89 -4.31 -25.82
CA THR A 74 -11.26 -4.66 -25.42
C THR A 74 -11.57 -4.33 -23.97
N GLY A 75 -10.54 -4.23 -23.09
CA GLY A 75 -10.71 -3.90 -21.67
C GLY A 75 -9.44 -4.07 -20.86
N TRP A 76 -9.57 -3.85 -19.55
CA TRP A 76 -8.49 -3.89 -18.58
C TRP A 76 -8.85 -4.73 -17.36
N HIS A 77 -7.89 -5.50 -16.85
CA HIS A 77 -7.88 -5.95 -15.46
C HIS A 77 -6.96 -5.03 -14.67
N VAL A 78 -7.45 -4.50 -13.57
CA VAL A 78 -6.66 -3.57 -12.75
C VAL A 78 -6.73 -3.95 -11.29
N THR A 79 -5.59 -3.87 -10.58
CA THR A 79 -5.56 -3.87 -9.12
C THR A 79 -4.86 -2.61 -8.62
N ALA A 80 -5.38 -2.02 -7.56
CA ALA A 80 -4.84 -0.82 -6.91
C ALA A 80 -4.68 -1.05 -5.41
N SER A 81 -3.57 -0.57 -4.85
CA SER A 81 -3.19 -0.63 -3.44
C SER A 81 -2.38 0.62 -3.08
N HIS A 82 -1.88 0.75 -1.84
CA HIS A 82 -1.01 1.87 -1.48
C HIS A 82 0.31 1.46 -0.82
N SER A 83 1.29 2.39 -0.84
CA SER A 83 2.68 2.17 -0.42
C SER A 83 3.00 2.76 0.94
N ASP A 84 2.21 3.72 1.38
CA ASP A 84 2.39 4.47 2.62
C ASP A 84 1.68 3.78 3.78
N SER A 85 2.00 4.19 5.00
CA SER A 85 1.42 3.68 6.24
C SER A 85 1.56 4.74 7.32
N PRO A 86 0.71 4.75 8.37
CA PRO A 86 0.79 5.74 9.44
C PRO A 86 2.14 5.70 10.17
N THR A 87 2.74 6.86 10.35
CA THR A 87 4.05 7.00 10.97
C THR A 87 4.31 8.43 11.46
N TRP A 88 5.54 8.69 11.92
CA TRP A 88 6.03 10.00 12.32
C TRP A 88 6.99 10.54 11.26
N ARG A 89 6.61 11.63 10.57
CA ARG A 89 7.49 12.33 9.63
C ARG A 89 8.51 13.18 10.39
N ILE A 90 9.78 13.08 10.01
CA ILE A 90 10.86 13.94 10.52
C ILE A 90 10.76 15.30 9.84
N LYS A 91 10.73 16.38 10.63
CA LYS A 91 10.62 17.74 10.11
C LYS A 91 11.97 18.42 9.84
N GLN A 92 13.04 17.99 10.51
CA GLN A 92 14.38 18.58 10.36
C GLN A 92 15.49 17.56 10.69
N LEU A 93 16.65 17.73 10.06
CA LEU A 93 17.81 16.86 10.21
C LEU A 93 18.78 17.31 11.32
N ASP A 94 18.79 18.59 11.60
CA ASP A 94 19.76 19.23 12.50
C ASP A 94 19.08 19.52 13.84
N GLY A 95 19.00 18.58 14.70
CA GLY A 95 18.43 18.60 16.04
C GLY A 95 17.84 19.90 16.63
N GLY A 96 16.98 19.77 17.62
CA GLY A 96 16.39 20.89 18.35
C GLY A 96 17.39 21.61 19.29
N LYS A 97 16.93 22.66 19.95
CA LYS A 97 17.72 23.47 20.91
C LYS A 97 17.84 22.83 22.30
N ASP A 98 17.66 21.50 22.42
CA ASP A 98 17.83 20.81 23.70
C ASP A 98 19.32 20.77 24.08
N THR A 99 19.63 20.99 25.33
CA THR A 99 21.01 21.06 25.83
C THR A 99 21.53 19.74 26.37
N VAL A 100 20.67 18.73 26.47
CA VAL A 100 21.01 17.38 27.00
C VAL A 100 20.86 16.31 25.94
N PHE A 101 19.79 16.37 25.14
CA PHE A 101 19.44 15.35 24.16
C PHE A 101 19.43 15.90 22.74
N ALA A 102 19.91 15.09 21.79
CA ALA A 102 19.62 15.29 20.37
C ALA A 102 18.19 14.80 20.09
N LYS A 103 17.29 15.72 19.80
CA LYS A 103 15.88 15.44 19.46
C LYS A 103 15.61 15.85 18.02
N ALA A 104 14.70 15.15 17.34
CA ALA A 104 14.11 15.64 16.11
C ALA A 104 12.66 16.01 16.33
N GLU A 105 12.21 17.12 15.73
CA GLU A 105 10.80 17.42 15.66
C GLU A 105 10.12 16.51 14.64
N THR A 106 9.01 15.92 15.06
CA THR A 106 8.20 15.05 14.21
C THR A 106 6.75 15.54 14.15
N GLU A 107 6.05 15.11 13.11
CA GLU A 107 4.60 15.24 13.01
C GLU A 107 3.97 13.92 12.59
N GLY A 108 2.73 13.69 13.02
CA GLY A 108 1.98 12.50 12.64
C GLY A 108 1.64 12.50 11.14
N TYR A 109 1.90 11.39 10.48
CA TYR A 109 1.48 11.08 9.13
C TYR A 109 0.43 9.97 9.18
N GLY A 110 -0.80 10.25 8.73
CA GLY A 110 -1.93 9.33 8.91
C GLY A 110 -2.46 9.24 10.35
N GLY A 111 -3.35 8.32 10.60
CA GLY A 111 -4.07 8.14 11.87
C GLY A 111 -3.52 7.02 12.76
N MET A 112 -2.27 7.09 13.23
CA MET A 112 -1.63 6.02 14.00
C MET A 112 -2.20 5.84 15.42
N ILE A 113 -2.05 4.63 15.97
CA ILE A 113 -2.26 4.35 17.39
C ILE A 113 -1.00 4.79 18.15
N MET A 114 -0.99 6.04 18.66
CA MET A 114 0.18 6.73 19.22
C MET A 114 0.94 5.93 20.30
N PRO A 115 0.29 5.32 21.33
CA PRO A 115 1.00 4.63 22.39
C PRO A 115 1.83 3.43 21.93
N THR A 116 1.56 2.87 20.76
CA THR A 116 2.30 1.72 20.24
C THR A 116 3.71 2.10 19.74
N TRP A 117 4.02 3.38 19.63
CA TRP A 117 5.32 3.90 19.21
C TRP A 117 6.28 4.17 20.38
N LEU A 118 5.78 4.09 21.60
CA LEU A 118 6.56 4.39 22.80
C LEU A 118 7.43 3.21 23.23
N ASP A 119 8.57 3.51 23.90
CA ASP A 119 9.49 2.58 24.58
C ASP A 119 10.05 1.45 23.71
N ARG A 120 10.13 1.66 22.40
CA ARG A 120 10.68 0.67 21.47
C ARG A 120 11.87 1.21 20.69
N PRO A 121 12.78 0.35 20.23
CA PRO A 121 13.85 0.77 19.35
C PRO A 121 13.29 1.19 17.99
N LEU A 122 13.53 2.44 17.59
CA LEU A 122 13.13 2.99 16.30
C LEU A 122 14.35 3.28 15.43
N SER A 123 14.14 3.27 14.12
CA SER A 123 15.07 3.79 13.14
C SER A 123 14.38 4.84 12.28
N VAL A 124 15.08 5.34 11.28
CA VAL A 124 14.53 6.22 10.24
C VAL A 124 14.62 5.55 8.89
N ALA A 125 13.67 5.84 8.01
CA ALA A 125 13.66 5.38 6.64
C ALA A 125 13.13 6.46 5.71
N GLY A 126 13.57 6.44 4.45
CA GLY A 126 13.11 7.39 3.45
C GLY A 126 14.18 7.68 2.44
N ARG A 127 14.27 8.94 2.04
CA ARG A 127 15.30 9.40 1.11
C ARG A 127 15.97 10.68 1.59
N ILE A 128 17.24 10.85 1.26
CA ILE A 128 17.95 12.12 1.31
C ILE A 128 18.13 12.66 -0.09
N LEU A 129 18.15 13.98 -0.22
CA LEU A 129 18.41 14.70 -1.45
C LEU A 129 19.82 15.28 -1.39
N VAL A 130 20.68 14.82 -2.27
CA VAL A 130 22.13 15.13 -2.25
C VAL A 130 22.50 15.98 -3.44
N ARG A 131 23.27 17.03 -3.20
CA ARG A 131 23.85 17.88 -4.23
C ARG A 131 24.83 17.10 -5.08
N THR A 132 24.79 17.29 -6.39
CA THR A 132 25.74 16.76 -7.38
C THR A 132 26.25 17.91 -8.25
N GLU A 133 27.25 17.65 -9.09
CA GLU A 133 27.76 18.64 -10.04
C GLU A 133 26.66 19.22 -10.97
N ASN A 134 25.67 18.41 -11.32
CA ASN A 134 24.65 18.74 -12.31
C ASN A 134 23.24 18.92 -11.71
N GLY A 135 23.09 18.99 -10.38
CA GLY A 135 21.80 19.17 -9.76
C GLY A 135 21.64 18.45 -8.42
N ILE A 136 20.51 17.77 -8.24
CA ILE A 136 20.16 17.06 -7.00
C ILE A 136 19.79 15.61 -7.33
N ARG A 137 20.30 14.68 -6.52
CA ARG A 137 20.00 13.25 -6.63
C ARG A 137 19.35 12.75 -5.34
N SER A 138 18.36 11.87 -5.47
CA SER A 138 17.74 11.15 -4.37
C SER A 138 18.52 9.86 -4.07
N LEU A 139 18.75 9.57 -2.78
CA LEU A 139 19.30 8.32 -2.27
C LEU A 139 18.38 7.77 -1.19
N LEU A 140 18.02 6.49 -1.28
CA LEU A 140 17.30 5.80 -0.20
C LEU A 140 18.22 5.59 0.98
N VAL A 141 17.69 5.78 2.20
CA VAL A 141 18.41 5.59 3.46
C VAL A 141 17.53 4.85 4.46
N HIS A 142 18.10 3.84 5.08
CA HIS A 142 17.52 3.09 6.20
C HIS A 142 18.64 2.43 7.01
N PRO A 143 19.23 3.13 7.99
CA PRO A 143 20.25 2.55 8.86
C PRO A 143 19.72 1.32 9.62
N ASP A 144 20.37 0.15 9.42
CA ASP A 144 19.98 -1.10 10.09
C ASP A 144 20.44 -1.15 11.55
N ARG A 145 20.11 -0.09 12.29
CA ARG A 145 20.36 0.01 13.75
C ARG A 145 19.31 0.88 14.42
N ALA A 146 19.11 0.70 15.72
CA ALA A 146 18.25 1.60 16.50
C ALA A 146 18.92 2.98 16.57
N LEU A 147 18.21 3.99 16.11
CA LEU A 147 18.65 5.38 16.13
C LEU A 147 17.85 6.24 17.12
N ALA A 148 16.64 5.83 17.44
CA ALA A 148 15.73 6.67 18.20
C ALA A 148 14.89 5.86 19.18
N VAL A 149 14.35 6.57 20.16
CA VAL A 149 13.31 6.10 21.08
C VAL A 149 12.39 7.27 21.42
N ILE A 150 11.10 6.98 21.54
CA ILE A 150 10.12 7.89 22.14
C ILE A 150 9.82 7.37 23.55
N PRO A 151 10.38 7.97 24.62
CA PRO A 151 10.21 7.44 25.96
C PRO A 151 8.86 7.82 26.56
N ASN A 152 8.20 6.88 27.22
CA ASN A 152 7.07 7.19 28.08
C ASN A 152 7.49 8.05 29.28
N LEU A 153 6.53 8.84 29.79
CA LEU A 153 6.68 9.40 31.13
C LEU A 153 6.58 8.26 32.15
N CYS A 154 7.46 8.26 33.18
CA CYS A 154 7.42 7.18 34.15
C CYS A 154 6.15 7.25 35.01
N ILE A 155 5.70 6.09 35.51
CA ILE A 155 4.46 5.97 36.28
C ILE A 155 4.44 6.87 37.54
N HIS A 156 5.59 7.17 38.11
CA HIS A 156 5.72 8.03 39.28
C HIS A 156 5.39 9.51 39.01
N PHE A 157 5.51 9.94 37.76
CA PHE A 157 5.16 11.30 37.34
C PHE A 157 3.75 11.42 36.79
N SER A 158 3.12 10.29 36.44
CA SER A 158 1.76 10.24 35.94
C SER A 158 1.07 8.93 36.34
N HIS A 159 0.38 8.94 37.49
CA HIS A 159 -0.31 7.77 38.02
C HIS A 159 -1.52 7.34 37.13
N ASP A 160 -2.02 8.23 36.29
CA ASP A 160 -3.18 8.00 35.41
C ASP A 160 -2.83 7.40 34.03
N LEU A 161 -1.56 7.08 33.75
CA LEU A 161 -1.12 6.52 32.47
C LEU A 161 -1.99 5.32 32.02
N ASN A 162 -2.34 4.44 32.97
CA ASN A 162 -3.15 3.25 32.68
C ASN A 162 -4.67 3.52 32.56
N ASN A 163 -5.12 4.74 32.83
CA ASN A 163 -6.52 5.14 32.79
C ASN A 163 -6.91 5.84 31.46
N GLY A 164 -6.01 5.82 30.45
CA GLY A 164 -6.24 6.43 29.13
C GLY A 164 -5.60 7.80 29.00
N MET A 165 -4.28 7.82 28.84
CA MET A 165 -3.54 9.07 28.61
C MET A 165 -3.91 9.68 27.26
N LYS A 166 -4.15 10.99 27.26
CA LYS A 166 -4.31 11.79 26.04
C LYS A 166 -2.96 12.37 25.66
N TYR A 167 -2.32 11.81 24.63
CA TYR A 167 -1.03 12.27 24.14
C TYR A 167 -1.14 13.59 23.37
N ASN A 168 -0.17 14.49 23.61
CA ASN A 168 0.09 15.66 22.79
C ASN A 168 1.33 15.36 21.92
N PRO A 169 1.19 15.19 20.58
CA PRO A 169 2.30 14.84 19.71
C PRO A 169 3.50 15.78 19.80
N GLN A 170 3.28 17.06 20.02
CA GLN A 170 4.34 18.07 20.09
C GLN A 170 5.14 17.98 21.40
N VAL A 171 4.55 17.46 22.47
CA VAL A 171 5.16 17.44 23.80
C VAL A 171 5.62 16.04 24.20
N ASP A 172 4.75 15.04 24.00
CA ASP A 172 4.93 13.70 24.55
C ASP A 172 5.64 12.73 23.59
N LEU A 173 5.62 13.02 22.26
CA LEU A 173 5.98 12.04 21.24
C LEU A 173 7.16 12.45 20.36
N GLN A 174 8.05 13.32 20.90
CA GLN A 174 9.27 13.71 20.20
C GLN A 174 10.40 12.72 20.47
N PRO A 175 11.01 12.10 19.44
CA PRO A 175 12.05 11.09 19.62
C PRO A 175 13.38 11.68 20.09
N ILE A 176 14.10 10.91 20.90
CA ILE A 176 15.49 11.15 21.29
C ILE A 176 16.38 10.32 20.36
N PHE A 177 17.40 10.95 19.78
CA PHE A 177 18.38 10.34 18.87
C PHE A 177 19.79 10.21 19.48
N GLY A 178 20.05 10.79 20.64
CA GLY A 178 21.35 10.71 21.30
C GLY A 178 21.61 11.89 22.24
N GLU A 179 22.89 12.15 22.52
CA GLU A 179 23.34 13.28 23.32
C GLU A 179 23.33 14.58 22.50
N ALA A 180 23.19 15.71 23.19
CA ALA A 180 23.25 17.03 22.56
C ALA A 180 24.52 17.21 21.70
N GLY A 181 24.36 17.80 20.54
CA GLY A 181 25.42 17.98 19.54
C GLY A 181 25.51 16.88 18.47
N SER A 182 24.85 15.75 18.66
CA SER A 182 24.67 14.75 17.58
C SER A 182 23.57 15.22 16.62
N THR A 183 23.74 14.95 15.33
CA THR A 183 22.72 15.28 14.31
C THR A 183 22.29 14.05 13.53
N LEU A 184 21.02 14.01 13.12
CA LEU A 184 20.52 12.98 12.23
C LEU A 184 21.19 13.10 10.85
N ARG A 185 21.51 14.31 10.40
CA ARG A 185 22.23 14.60 9.18
C ARG A 185 23.56 13.86 9.09
N ASP A 186 24.38 13.89 10.16
CA ASP A 186 25.68 13.21 10.17
C ASP A 186 25.52 11.69 10.10
N ALA A 187 24.55 11.14 10.83
CA ALA A 187 24.26 9.69 10.80
C ALA A 187 23.80 9.21 9.42
N LEU A 188 23.01 10.01 8.71
CA LEU A 188 22.54 9.69 7.36
C LEU A 188 23.64 9.91 6.31
N ALA A 189 24.51 10.89 6.49
CA ALA A 189 25.67 11.11 5.62
C ALA A 189 26.64 9.92 5.68
N GLU A 190 26.90 9.40 6.88
CA GLU A 190 27.72 8.20 7.11
C GLU A 190 27.09 6.98 6.41
N GLU A 191 25.77 6.74 6.63
CA GLU A 191 25.03 5.64 6.02
C GLU A 191 25.05 5.66 4.48
N ALA A 192 24.86 6.85 3.92
CA ALA A 192 24.81 7.03 2.46
C ALA A 192 26.21 7.17 1.80
N GLY A 193 27.29 7.27 2.57
CA GLY A 193 28.64 7.49 2.08
C GLY A 193 28.81 8.85 1.38
N VAL A 194 28.13 9.89 1.87
CA VAL A 194 28.18 11.25 1.33
C VAL A 194 28.63 12.24 2.41
N LYS A 195 28.96 13.48 2.01
CA LYS A 195 29.23 14.52 3.00
C LYS A 195 27.94 15.10 3.55
N ALA A 196 27.90 15.40 4.83
CA ALA A 196 26.72 15.99 5.50
C ALA A 196 26.31 17.33 4.85
N GLU A 197 27.28 18.14 4.43
CA GLU A 197 27.07 19.43 3.76
C GLU A 197 26.42 19.33 2.36
N ASP A 198 26.50 18.13 1.73
CA ASP A 198 25.89 17.87 0.43
C ASP A 198 24.43 17.41 0.55
N ILE A 199 23.96 17.05 1.73
CA ILE A 199 22.53 16.75 1.98
C ILE A 199 21.79 18.08 2.03
N VAL A 200 20.94 18.32 1.01
CA VAL A 200 20.20 19.58 0.88
C VAL A 200 18.79 19.52 1.45
N ASP A 201 18.18 18.31 1.48
CA ASP A 201 16.84 18.04 2.05
C ASP A 201 16.64 16.55 2.28
N ALA A 202 15.50 16.16 2.89
CA ALA A 202 15.14 14.76 3.08
C ALA A 202 13.63 14.58 3.24
N ASP A 203 13.15 13.41 2.80
CA ASP A 203 11.80 12.89 3.13
C ASP A 203 12.00 11.65 4.01
N LEU A 204 11.86 11.80 5.31
CA LEU A 204 12.14 10.75 6.30
C LEU A 204 10.96 10.52 7.22
N VAL A 205 10.80 9.27 7.61
CA VAL A 205 9.83 8.82 8.61
C VAL A 205 10.53 7.94 9.67
N LEU A 206 9.94 7.86 10.86
CA LEU A 206 10.33 6.84 11.84
C LEU A 206 9.82 5.47 11.36
N CYS A 207 10.58 4.43 11.63
CA CYS A 207 10.15 3.06 11.42
C CYS A 207 10.50 2.17 12.60
N THR A 208 9.66 1.17 12.82
CA THR A 208 9.92 0.11 13.82
C THR A 208 11.04 -0.80 13.34
N ARG A 209 11.75 -1.42 14.26
CA ARG A 209 12.82 -2.36 13.93
C ARG A 209 12.39 -3.82 13.96
N GLU A 210 11.21 -4.07 14.51
CA GLU A 210 10.63 -5.41 14.53
C GLU A 210 10.35 -5.87 13.10
N LYS A 211 10.73 -7.10 12.80
CA LYS A 211 10.48 -7.75 11.52
C LYS A 211 9.14 -8.47 11.54
N ALA A 212 8.62 -8.75 10.37
CA ALA A 212 7.44 -9.61 10.21
C ALA A 212 7.73 -10.99 10.83
N GLU A 213 6.84 -11.45 11.69
CA GLU A 213 7.01 -12.67 12.47
C GLU A 213 5.68 -13.44 12.61
N ARG A 214 5.74 -14.78 12.50
CA ARG A 214 4.58 -15.63 12.76
C ARG A 214 4.25 -15.65 14.25
N VAL A 215 2.95 -15.56 14.57
CA VAL A 215 2.43 -15.65 15.93
C VAL A 215 1.25 -16.63 16.00
N GLY A 216 0.93 -17.09 17.22
CA GLY A 216 -0.11 -18.08 17.46
C GLY A 216 0.49 -19.47 17.75
N LEU A 217 -0.31 -20.35 18.32
CA LEU A 217 0.13 -21.68 18.74
C LEU A 217 0.63 -22.55 17.58
N LYS A 218 0.19 -22.28 16.36
CA LYS A 218 0.56 -23.00 15.14
C LYS A 218 1.17 -22.07 14.07
N GLY A 219 1.47 -20.80 14.42
CA GLY A 219 1.95 -19.80 13.47
C GLY A 219 0.92 -19.40 12.41
N GLU A 220 -0.37 -19.44 12.76
CA GLU A 220 -1.49 -19.16 11.86
C GLU A 220 -1.66 -17.69 11.53
N TYR A 221 -1.18 -16.82 12.41
CA TYR A 221 -1.16 -15.37 12.24
C TYR A 221 0.27 -14.85 12.03
N PHE A 222 0.39 -13.60 11.71
CA PHE A 222 1.67 -12.89 11.74
C PHE A 222 1.48 -11.46 12.27
N MET A 223 2.56 -10.92 12.78
CA MET A 223 2.65 -9.51 13.17
C MET A 223 3.72 -8.81 12.35
N SER A 224 3.42 -7.59 11.95
CA SER A 224 4.36 -6.68 11.28
C SER A 224 3.86 -5.24 11.42
N GLY A 225 4.74 -4.28 11.30
CA GLY A 225 4.30 -2.93 10.94
C GLY A 225 3.89 -2.89 9.47
N ARG A 226 3.06 -1.92 9.10
CA ARG A 226 2.71 -1.63 7.69
C ARG A 226 1.99 -2.77 6.96
N ILE A 227 1.25 -3.62 7.68
CA ILE A 227 0.37 -4.62 7.05
C ILE A 227 -0.63 -3.88 6.17
N ASP A 228 -1.22 -2.82 6.71
CA ASP A 228 -1.95 -1.82 5.95
C ASP A 228 -0.97 -0.85 5.25
N ASP A 229 -0.85 -0.90 3.92
CA ASP A 229 -1.55 -1.78 2.96
C ASP A 229 -0.55 -2.68 2.19
N LEU A 230 0.67 -2.87 2.74
CA LEU A 230 1.70 -3.65 2.04
C LEU A 230 1.33 -5.14 1.88
N GLU A 231 0.41 -5.65 2.72
CA GLU A 231 -0.15 -6.99 2.54
C GLU A 231 -0.97 -7.07 1.24
N CYS A 232 -1.90 -6.14 1.01
CA CYS A 232 -2.65 -6.08 -0.24
C CYS A 232 -1.75 -5.71 -1.42
N ALA A 233 -0.79 -4.80 -1.25
CA ALA A 233 0.17 -4.44 -2.29
C ALA A 233 0.96 -5.66 -2.80
N TYR A 234 1.52 -6.47 -1.88
CA TYR A 234 2.28 -7.65 -2.25
C TYR A 234 1.42 -8.77 -2.83
N THR A 235 0.27 -9.07 -2.22
CA THR A 235 -0.60 -10.15 -2.66
C THR A 235 -1.23 -9.87 -4.03
N THR A 236 -1.57 -8.60 -4.32
CA THR A 236 -2.04 -8.17 -5.64
C THR A 236 -0.91 -8.14 -6.67
N LEU A 237 0.32 -7.73 -6.30
CA LEU A 237 1.50 -7.83 -7.17
C LEU A 237 1.78 -9.29 -7.55
N TRP A 238 1.77 -10.19 -6.56
CA TRP A 238 1.98 -11.61 -6.80
C TRP A 238 0.92 -12.15 -7.76
N GLY A 239 -0.37 -11.89 -7.51
CA GLY A 239 -1.47 -12.30 -8.38
C GLY A 239 -1.35 -11.73 -9.79
N PHE A 240 -0.97 -10.45 -9.92
CA PHE A 240 -0.69 -9.81 -11.21
C PHE A 240 0.41 -10.56 -11.98
N LEU A 241 1.49 -10.94 -11.34
CA LEU A 241 2.59 -11.66 -11.97
C LEU A 241 2.20 -13.09 -12.41
N GLN A 242 1.20 -13.72 -11.76
CA GLN A 242 0.66 -15.03 -12.15
C GLN A 242 -0.35 -14.96 -13.30
N GLY A 243 -0.90 -13.78 -13.57
CA GLY A 243 -1.77 -13.57 -14.72
C GLY A 243 -1.05 -13.93 -16.02
N ARG A 244 -1.71 -14.72 -16.90
CA ARG A 244 -1.08 -15.26 -18.11
C ARG A 244 -1.03 -14.25 -19.25
N GLY A 245 -1.96 -13.25 -19.25
CA GLY A 245 -2.10 -12.29 -20.36
C GLY A 245 -2.43 -12.98 -21.67
N GLU A 246 -3.22 -14.05 -21.61
CA GLU A 246 -3.58 -14.87 -22.78
C GLU A 246 -4.82 -14.34 -23.50
N GLU A 247 -5.65 -13.54 -22.83
CA GLU A 247 -6.86 -12.98 -23.46
C GLU A 247 -6.48 -11.90 -24.49
N GLU A 248 -6.86 -12.12 -25.73
CA GLU A 248 -6.60 -11.17 -26.81
C GLU A 248 -7.36 -9.87 -26.57
N GLY A 249 -6.70 -8.74 -26.79
CA GLY A 249 -7.29 -7.41 -26.61
C GLY A 249 -7.38 -6.92 -25.17
N ARG A 250 -7.07 -7.76 -24.17
CA ARG A 250 -7.09 -7.34 -22.76
C ARG A 250 -5.72 -6.89 -22.29
N GLY A 251 -5.68 -5.72 -21.65
CA GLY A 251 -4.52 -5.26 -20.90
C GLY A 251 -4.66 -5.51 -19.41
N ASP A 252 -3.54 -5.65 -18.72
CA ASP A 252 -3.49 -5.83 -17.27
C ASP A 252 -2.68 -4.72 -16.63
N MET A 253 -3.14 -4.21 -15.47
CA MET A 253 -2.43 -3.19 -14.68
C MET A 253 -2.42 -3.55 -13.21
N TRP A 254 -1.30 -3.25 -12.57
CA TRP A 254 -1.13 -3.22 -11.13
C TRP A 254 -0.60 -1.85 -10.73
N VAL A 255 -1.19 -1.22 -9.72
CA VAL A 255 -0.74 0.08 -9.24
C VAL A 255 -0.66 0.11 -7.72
N MET A 256 0.37 0.76 -7.20
CA MET A 256 0.55 1.06 -5.79
C MET A 256 0.76 2.58 -5.66
N PHE A 257 -0.23 3.27 -5.10
CA PHE A 257 -0.24 4.72 -4.90
C PHE A 257 0.43 5.10 -3.58
N ASP A 258 0.76 6.38 -3.43
CA ASP A 258 1.26 6.96 -2.17
C ASP A 258 0.21 7.91 -1.57
N ASN A 259 0.38 8.26 -0.31
CA ASN A 259 -0.42 9.24 0.43
C ASN A 259 -1.91 8.88 0.61
N GLU A 260 -2.27 7.59 0.60
CA GLU A 260 -3.62 7.15 0.94
C GLU A 260 -4.01 7.61 2.35
N GLU A 261 -3.15 7.39 3.32
CA GLU A 261 -3.31 7.65 4.75
C GLU A 261 -3.54 9.13 5.11
N VAL A 262 -3.33 10.01 4.15
CA VAL A 262 -3.54 11.46 4.27
C VAL A 262 -4.49 12.00 3.19
N GLY A 263 -5.28 11.11 2.57
CA GLY A 263 -6.39 11.46 1.67
C GLY A 263 -6.04 11.53 0.18
N SER A 264 -4.94 10.93 -0.26
CA SER A 264 -4.58 10.74 -1.69
C SER A 264 -4.48 12.00 -2.56
N SER A 265 -4.53 13.21 -1.99
CA SER A 265 -4.59 14.48 -2.73
C SER A 265 -3.22 14.99 -3.19
N SER A 266 -2.34 14.09 -3.66
CA SER A 266 -1.00 14.43 -4.17
C SER A 266 -0.82 13.98 -5.62
N ARG A 267 0.31 14.36 -6.26
CA ARG A 267 0.63 13.90 -7.61
C ARG A 267 0.74 12.38 -7.74
N GLN A 268 1.22 11.72 -6.68
CA GLN A 268 1.47 10.29 -6.58
C GLN A 268 0.35 9.53 -5.89
N GLY A 269 -0.65 10.22 -5.34
CA GLY A 269 -1.84 9.62 -4.74
C GLY A 269 -2.92 9.26 -5.77
N ALA A 270 -3.95 8.54 -5.33
CA ALA A 270 -5.03 8.07 -6.19
C ALA A 270 -5.87 9.19 -6.83
N GLN A 271 -5.94 10.38 -6.22
CA GLN A 271 -6.55 11.56 -6.86
C GLN A 271 -5.66 12.19 -7.94
N GLY A 272 -4.39 11.80 -8.02
CA GLY A 272 -3.47 12.26 -9.05
C GLY A 272 -3.77 11.61 -10.41
N THR A 273 -3.09 12.10 -11.44
CA THR A 273 -3.32 11.68 -12.82
C THR A 273 -2.43 10.51 -13.29
N LEU A 274 -1.76 9.78 -12.38
CA LEU A 274 -0.80 8.75 -12.77
C LEU A 274 -1.45 7.71 -13.71
N MET A 275 -2.53 7.10 -13.26
CA MET A 275 -3.22 6.06 -14.04
C MET A 275 -3.84 6.61 -15.32
N ALA A 276 -4.51 7.76 -15.25
CA ALA A 276 -5.12 8.39 -16.43
C ALA A 276 -4.08 8.74 -17.50
N ASN A 277 -2.90 9.24 -17.09
CA ASN A 277 -1.80 9.55 -18.01
C ASN A 277 -1.20 8.29 -18.66
N VAL A 278 -1.04 7.20 -17.89
CA VAL A 278 -0.54 5.92 -18.42
C VAL A 278 -1.53 5.36 -19.44
N LEU A 279 -2.83 5.31 -19.11
CA LEU A 279 -3.88 4.86 -20.01
C LEU A 279 -3.87 5.67 -21.32
N ALA A 280 -3.88 7.02 -21.24
CA ALA A 280 -3.88 7.89 -22.41
C ALA A 280 -2.64 7.64 -23.32
N ARG A 281 -1.45 7.45 -22.75
CA ARG A 281 -0.22 7.15 -23.52
C ARG A 281 -0.25 5.78 -24.19
N ILE A 282 -0.84 4.78 -23.52
CA ILE A 282 -1.02 3.44 -24.10
C ILE A 282 -2.04 3.50 -25.24
N GLU A 283 -3.18 4.16 -25.03
CA GLU A 283 -4.23 4.35 -26.02
C GLU A 283 -3.71 5.07 -27.28
N GLU A 284 -2.91 6.12 -27.11
CA GLU A 284 -2.24 6.82 -28.22
C GLU A 284 -1.31 5.88 -29.01
N LYS A 285 -0.55 5.01 -28.33
CA LYS A 285 0.34 4.03 -28.98
C LYS A 285 -0.40 2.93 -29.72
N LEU A 286 -1.62 2.60 -29.29
CA LEU A 286 -2.48 1.59 -29.91
C LEU A 286 -3.42 2.18 -30.96
N ASP A 287 -3.36 3.49 -31.24
CA ASP A 287 -4.28 4.23 -32.11
C ASP A 287 -5.76 4.04 -31.70
N VAL A 288 -6.01 4.02 -30.39
CA VAL A 288 -7.33 3.82 -29.80
C VAL A 288 -8.11 5.13 -29.79
N THR A 289 -9.26 5.17 -30.41
CA THR A 289 -10.15 6.35 -30.37
C THR A 289 -10.79 6.51 -29.00
N ARG A 290 -11.25 7.72 -28.69
CA ARG A 290 -11.95 7.98 -27.41
C ARG A 290 -13.18 7.08 -27.21
N GLU A 291 -13.90 6.77 -28.30
CA GLU A 291 -15.05 5.87 -28.26
C GLU A 291 -14.64 4.44 -27.88
N GLN A 292 -13.57 3.91 -28.48
CA GLN A 292 -13.01 2.61 -28.13
C GLN A 292 -12.49 2.56 -26.70
N SER A 293 -11.82 3.63 -26.23
CA SER A 293 -11.36 3.79 -24.85
C SER A 293 -12.52 3.68 -23.85
N ILE A 294 -13.64 4.38 -24.11
CA ILE A 294 -14.83 4.33 -23.23
C ILE A 294 -15.41 2.90 -23.21
N ARG A 295 -15.53 2.23 -24.35
CA ARG A 295 -15.99 0.83 -24.39
C ARG A 295 -15.06 -0.11 -23.63
N ALA A 296 -13.76 0.03 -23.83
CA ALA A 296 -12.75 -0.77 -23.11
C ALA A 296 -12.84 -0.56 -21.61
N CYS A 297 -12.93 0.69 -21.12
CA CYS A 297 -13.10 0.98 -19.70
C CYS A 297 -14.39 0.37 -19.12
N THR A 298 -15.50 0.41 -19.87
CA THR A 298 -16.78 -0.21 -19.45
C THR A 298 -16.67 -1.73 -19.33
N ASN A 299 -15.89 -2.38 -20.21
CA ASN A 299 -15.63 -3.82 -20.20
C ASN A 299 -14.48 -4.23 -19.24
N SER A 300 -14.12 -3.38 -18.31
CA SER A 300 -13.02 -3.58 -17.35
C SER A 300 -13.54 -3.80 -15.93
N LEU A 301 -12.66 -4.26 -15.07
CA LEU A 301 -12.89 -4.28 -13.61
C LEU A 301 -11.60 -3.89 -12.88
N LEU A 302 -11.74 -3.04 -11.86
CA LEU A 302 -10.67 -2.65 -10.96
C LEU A 302 -10.95 -3.19 -9.55
N LEU A 303 -9.98 -3.88 -8.98
CA LEU A 303 -9.96 -4.27 -7.57
C LEU A 303 -9.21 -3.19 -6.79
N SER A 304 -9.92 -2.43 -5.97
CA SER A 304 -9.34 -1.51 -4.98
C SER A 304 -9.06 -2.31 -3.72
N ALA A 305 -7.80 -2.69 -3.54
CA ALA A 305 -7.36 -3.57 -2.47
C ALA A 305 -6.71 -2.76 -1.35
N ASP A 306 -7.28 -2.86 -0.16
CA ASP A 306 -6.88 -2.13 1.04
C ASP A 306 -7.37 -2.92 2.26
N ASN A 307 -6.54 -3.09 3.29
CA ASN A 307 -6.86 -3.91 4.45
C ASN A 307 -8.16 -3.45 5.14
N GLY A 308 -8.81 -4.36 5.87
CA GLY A 308 -10.05 -4.09 6.61
C GLY A 308 -9.98 -4.58 8.04
N HIS A 309 -10.92 -4.12 8.87
CA HIS A 309 -10.94 -4.49 10.29
C HIS A 309 -11.50 -5.89 10.48
N ALA A 310 -10.76 -6.75 11.20
CA ALA A 310 -11.35 -7.94 11.81
C ALA A 310 -12.21 -7.57 13.01
N THR A 311 -13.22 -8.38 13.31
CA THR A 311 -13.96 -8.29 14.56
C THR A 311 -13.01 -8.52 15.73
N HIS A 312 -12.91 -7.51 16.61
CA HIS A 312 -11.98 -7.55 17.72
C HIS A 312 -12.46 -8.54 18.80
N PRO A 313 -11.64 -9.53 19.21
CA PRO A 313 -12.10 -10.61 20.11
C PRO A 313 -12.57 -10.12 21.47
N ASN A 314 -12.03 -9.02 21.99
CA ASN A 314 -12.41 -8.44 23.27
C ASN A 314 -13.48 -7.33 23.15
N HIS A 315 -13.81 -6.90 21.92
CA HIS A 315 -14.75 -5.82 21.62
C HIS A 315 -15.63 -6.16 20.40
N PRO A 316 -16.30 -7.33 20.40
CA PRO A 316 -17.14 -7.73 19.25
C PRO A 316 -18.30 -6.76 18.99
N GLU A 317 -18.73 -6.03 20.02
CA GLU A 317 -19.78 -5.01 19.92
C GLU A 317 -19.41 -3.81 19.03
N LYS A 318 -18.12 -3.66 18.65
CA LYS A 318 -17.67 -2.60 17.74
C LYS A 318 -17.92 -2.95 16.26
N SER A 319 -18.10 -4.22 15.94
CA SER A 319 -18.38 -4.70 14.59
C SER A 319 -19.88 -4.79 14.32
N ASP A 320 -20.25 -4.79 13.03
CA ASP A 320 -21.62 -5.07 12.60
C ASP A 320 -21.98 -6.52 12.95
N PRO A 321 -23.12 -6.77 13.63
CA PRO A 321 -23.46 -8.11 14.10
C PRO A 321 -23.87 -9.09 12.99
N ALA A 322 -24.23 -8.58 11.80
CA ALA A 322 -24.63 -9.40 10.65
C ALA A 322 -23.45 -9.68 9.71
N ASN A 323 -22.45 -8.80 9.68
CA ASN A 323 -21.29 -8.89 8.78
C ASN A 323 -20.00 -9.01 9.61
N VAL A 324 -19.81 -10.17 10.22
CA VAL A 324 -18.68 -10.45 11.12
C VAL A 324 -17.48 -10.89 10.29
N ALA A 325 -16.51 -9.99 10.12
CA ALA A 325 -15.25 -10.29 9.46
C ALA A 325 -14.24 -10.88 10.46
N VAL A 326 -13.58 -11.98 10.10
CA VAL A 326 -12.60 -12.64 10.96
C VAL A 326 -11.29 -12.93 10.19
N MET A 327 -10.17 -12.91 10.89
CA MET A 327 -8.89 -13.36 10.33
C MET A 327 -8.93 -14.86 10.02
N GLY A 328 -8.42 -15.25 8.85
CA GLY A 328 -8.48 -16.63 8.35
C GLY A 328 -9.80 -16.99 7.64
N GLY A 329 -10.72 -16.05 7.53
CA GLY A 329 -12.04 -16.24 6.91
C GLY A 329 -12.09 -15.98 5.41
N GLY A 330 -11.03 -15.49 4.80
CA GLY A 330 -10.94 -15.18 3.37
C GLY A 330 -10.99 -13.70 3.05
N VAL A 331 -11.12 -13.41 1.76
CA VAL A 331 -11.08 -12.03 1.24
C VAL A 331 -12.33 -11.25 1.64
N LEU A 332 -12.16 -10.00 2.05
CA LEU A 332 -13.26 -9.09 2.35
C LEU A 332 -13.81 -8.46 1.08
N LEU A 333 -15.13 -8.42 0.94
CA LEU A 333 -15.86 -7.50 0.06
C LEU A 333 -16.39 -6.36 0.91
N LYS A 334 -15.91 -5.14 0.67
CA LYS A 334 -16.25 -3.96 1.47
C LYS A 334 -17.44 -3.23 0.86
N TYR A 335 -18.51 -3.02 1.64
CA TYR A 335 -19.70 -2.26 1.22
C TYR A 335 -19.92 -1.03 2.11
N ASN A 336 -20.33 0.07 1.50
CA ASN A 336 -20.68 1.28 2.21
C ASN A 336 -21.83 2.04 1.51
N ALA A 337 -22.88 2.35 2.25
CA ALA A 337 -24.05 3.08 1.74
C ALA A 337 -23.72 4.50 1.24
N ARG A 338 -22.63 5.12 1.73
CA ARG A 338 -22.15 6.43 1.30
C ARG A 338 -21.26 6.37 0.05
N GLN A 339 -21.01 5.17 -0.49
CA GLN A 339 -20.11 4.93 -1.62
C GLN A 339 -18.67 5.42 -1.37
N THR A 340 -18.23 5.43 -0.12
CA THR A 340 -16.80 5.59 0.22
C THR A 340 -16.02 4.31 -0.08
N TYR A 341 -16.73 3.18 -0.21
CA TYR A 341 -16.31 1.98 -0.93
C TYR A 341 -17.17 1.87 -2.18
N THR A 342 -16.56 1.61 -3.32
CA THR A 342 -17.19 1.65 -4.65
C THR A 342 -17.98 0.39 -5.01
N THR A 343 -17.90 -0.65 -4.18
CA THR A 343 -18.54 -1.94 -4.44
C THR A 343 -20.04 -1.78 -4.66
N SER A 344 -20.50 -2.23 -5.82
CA SER A 344 -21.91 -2.40 -6.15
C SER A 344 -22.31 -3.87 -6.07
N GLY A 345 -23.61 -4.15 -6.15
CA GLY A 345 -24.10 -5.53 -6.22
C GLY A 345 -23.51 -6.32 -7.41
N PHE A 346 -23.28 -5.66 -8.57
CA PHE A 346 -22.67 -6.28 -9.74
C PHE A 346 -21.17 -6.56 -9.55
N THR A 347 -20.39 -5.55 -9.16
CA THR A 347 -18.95 -5.69 -9.05
C THR A 347 -18.58 -6.66 -7.93
N GLY A 348 -19.31 -6.62 -6.79
CA GLY A 348 -19.16 -7.57 -5.71
C GLY A 348 -19.51 -9.00 -6.10
N ALA A 349 -20.63 -9.20 -6.81
CA ALA A 349 -21.01 -10.52 -7.30
C ALA A 349 -20.00 -11.09 -8.30
N ALA A 350 -19.51 -10.26 -9.24
CA ALA A 350 -18.48 -10.66 -10.21
C ALA A 350 -17.22 -11.16 -9.51
N PHE A 351 -16.70 -10.41 -8.54
CA PHE A 351 -15.50 -10.81 -7.80
C PHE A 351 -15.75 -12.03 -6.90
N ALA A 352 -16.94 -12.16 -6.29
CA ALA A 352 -17.29 -13.33 -5.50
C ALA A 352 -17.30 -14.63 -6.33
N GLU A 353 -17.80 -14.59 -7.58
CA GLU A 353 -17.76 -15.74 -8.48
C GLU A 353 -16.31 -16.07 -8.94
N ILE A 354 -15.46 -15.06 -9.13
CA ILE A 354 -14.02 -15.27 -9.38
C ILE A 354 -13.35 -15.95 -8.18
N CYS A 355 -13.60 -15.47 -6.96
CA CYS A 355 -13.10 -16.11 -5.74
C CYS A 355 -13.56 -17.55 -5.60
N LYS A 356 -14.83 -17.83 -5.90
CA LYS A 356 -15.39 -19.18 -5.87
C LYS A 356 -14.68 -20.12 -6.88
N LYS A 357 -14.40 -19.65 -8.10
CA LYS A 357 -13.60 -20.37 -9.09
C LYS A 357 -12.18 -20.66 -8.59
N ALA A 358 -11.56 -19.69 -7.90
CA ALA A 358 -10.25 -19.84 -7.26
C ALA A 358 -10.27 -20.75 -6.02
N GLY A 359 -11.43 -21.18 -5.52
CA GLY A 359 -11.57 -21.91 -4.25
C GLY A 359 -11.28 -21.06 -3.03
N VAL A 360 -11.49 -19.75 -3.12
CA VAL A 360 -11.21 -18.75 -2.08
C VAL A 360 -12.51 -18.32 -1.39
N PRO A 361 -12.59 -18.40 -0.05
CA PRO A 361 -13.75 -17.90 0.68
C PRO A 361 -13.81 -16.37 0.68
N VAL A 362 -15.02 -15.83 0.75
CA VAL A 362 -15.30 -14.41 0.76
C VAL A 362 -16.11 -14.05 2.00
N GLN A 363 -15.78 -12.93 2.62
CA GLN A 363 -16.53 -12.35 3.73
C GLN A 363 -17.08 -10.98 3.31
N VAL A 364 -18.23 -10.60 3.82
CA VAL A 364 -18.77 -9.24 3.64
C VAL A 364 -18.30 -8.38 4.81
N ALA A 365 -17.73 -7.22 4.48
CA ALA A 365 -17.37 -6.19 5.44
C ALA A 365 -18.30 -4.99 5.29
N ALA A 366 -19.01 -4.66 6.35
CA ALA A 366 -19.82 -3.46 6.47
C ALA A 366 -19.65 -2.89 7.88
N ASN A 367 -19.70 -1.57 8.00
CA ASN A 367 -19.62 -0.93 9.31
C ASN A 367 -20.96 -1.00 10.03
N ARG A 368 -20.92 -0.97 11.35
CA ARG A 368 -22.14 -0.72 12.15
C ARG A 368 -22.82 0.57 11.67
N ALA A 369 -24.14 0.60 11.66
CA ALA A 369 -24.92 1.73 11.17
C ALA A 369 -24.63 3.06 11.90
N ASP A 370 -24.13 2.99 13.14
CA ASP A 370 -23.77 4.13 13.99
C ASP A 370 -22.27 4.50 13.94
N VAL A 371 -21.46 3.78 13.13
CA VAL A 371 -20.04 4.03 12.98
C VAL A 371 -19.75 4.46 11.54
N PRO A 372 -19.19 5.66 11.30
CA PRO A 372 -18.77 6.05 9.96
C PRO A 372 -17.63 5.14 9.49
N GLY A 373 -17.70 4.67 8.24
CA GLY A 373 -16.61 3.96 7.60
C GLY A 373 -15.48 4.89 7.18
N GLY A 374 -14.32 4.30 6.91
CA GLY A 374 -13.23 4.94 6.19
C GLY A 374 -13.58 5.16 4.71
N SER A 375 -12.61 5.61 3.96
CA SER A 375 -12.59 5.70 2.50
C SER A 375 -11.40 4.89 2.00
N THR A 376 -11.39 4.55 0.73
CA THR A 376 -10.30 3.83 0.07
C THR A 376 -9.95 4.49 -1.26
N LEU A 377 -8.97 3.91 -1.96
CA LEU A 377 -8.49 4.37 -3.27
C LEU A 377 -9.60 4.39 -4.34
N GLY A 378 -10.53 3.41 -4.30
CA GLY A 378 -11.51 3.19 -5.36
C GLY A 378 -12.39 4.39 -5.62
N ASN A 379 -12.98 4.98 -4.59
CA ASN A 379 -13.87 6.12 -4.76
C ASN A 379 -13.14 7.36 -5.32
N LEU A 380 -11.86 7.51 -5.00
CA LEU A 380 -11.02 8.61 -5.49
C LEU A 380 -10.58 8.41 -6.93
N LEU A 381 -10.23 7.17 -7.30
CA LEU A 381 -9.93 6.79 -8.68
C LEU A 381 -11.12 6.96 -9.60
N GLY A 382 -12.34 6.70 -9.12
CA GLY A 382 -13.59 6.87 -9.86
C GLY A 382 -13.83 8.29 -10.40
N HIS A 383 -13.12 9.30 -9.87
CA HIS A 383 -13.15 10.67 -10.42
C HIS A 383 -12.21 10.84 -11.63
N GLN A 384 -11.24 9.93 -11.82
CA GLN A 384 -10.21 10.03 -12.84
C GLN A 384 -10.41 9.06 -14.01
N ILE A 385 -11.00 7.88 -13.75
CA ILE A 385 -11.14 6.80 -14.72
C ILE A 385 -12.55 6.21 -14.70
N LEU A 386 -12.98 5.67 -15.85
CA LEU A 386 -14.35 5.14 -16.06
C LEU A 386 -14.47 3.63 -15.84
N ILE A 387 -13.56 3.01 -15.12
CA ILE A 387 -13.57 1.55 -14.91
C ILE A 387 -14.47 1.22 -13.71
N PRO A 388 -15.42 0.25 -13.85
CA PRO A 388 -16.16 -0.28 -12.70
C PRO A 388 -15.22 -0.85 -11.63
N MET A 389 -15.55 -0.63 -10.33
CA MET A 389 -14.66 -0.97 -9.23
C MET A 389 -15.33 -1.83 -8.17
N VAL A 390 -14.52 -2.60 -7.46
CA VAL A 390 -14.90 -3.32 -6.25
C VAL A 390 -13.82 -3.10 -5.19
N ASP A 391 -14.23 -2.74 -3.98
CA ASP A 391 -13.34 -2.60 -2.83
C ASP A 391 -13.23 -3.93 -2.10
N ILE A 392 -12.00 -4.42 -2.01
CA ILE A 392 -11.65 -5.68 -1.36
C ILE A 392 -10.57 -5.43 -0.29
N GLY A 393 -10.30 -6.44 0.52
CA GLY A 393 -9.22 -6.33 1.52
C GLY A 393 -9.02 -7.61 2.29
N LEU A 394 -8.13 -7.53 3.28
CA LEU A 394 -7.84 -8.62 4.21
C LEU A 394 -8.14 -8.17 5.64
N ALA A 395 -8.67 -9.10 6.44
CA ALA A 395 -9.06 -8.79 7.82
C ALA A 395 -7.84 -8.75 8.73
N GLN A 396 -7.63 -7.63 9.44
CA GLN A 396 -6.54 -7.48 10.39
C GLN A 396 -7.00 -6.90 11.74
N LEU A 397 -6.18 -7.06 12.75
CA LEU A 397 -6.32 -6.43 14.06
C LEU A 397 -5.24 -5.36 14.27
N ALA A 398 -5.56 -4.39 15.13
CA ALA A 398 -4.66 -3.29 15.47
C ALA A 398 -4.17 -2.49 14.25
N MET A 399 -5.02 -2.30 13.23
CA MET A 399 -4.75 -1.42 12.09
C MET A 399 -4.23 -0.08 12.57
N HIS A 400 -3.19 0.45 11.89
CA HIS A 400 -2.48 1.69 12.25
C HIS A 400 -1.68 1.64 13.57
N SER A 401 -1.48 0.45 14.13
CA SER A 401 -0.48 0.25 15.19
C SER A 401 0.93 0.24 14.59
N ALA A 402 1.93 0.55 15.41
CA ALA A 402 3.32 0.32 15.02
C ALA A 402 3.64 -1.17 14.72
N MET A 403 2.80 -2.09 15.25
CA MET A 403 2.78 -3.53 14.95
C MET A 403 1.32 -3.98 14.85
N GLU A 404 0.94 -4.50 13.71
CA GLU A 404 -0.39 -4.96 13.35
C GLU A 404 -0.44 -6.48 13.31
N THR A 405 -1.62 -7.07 13.19
CA THR A 405 -1.76 -8.54 13.18
C THR A 405 -2.71 -8.97 12.07
N ALA A 406 -2.29 -9.92 11.23
CA ALA A 406 -3.09 -10.49 10.15
C ALA A 406 -2.95 -12.02 10.06
N SER A 407 -3.65 -12.62 9.11
CA SER A 407 -3.69 -14.07 8.91
C SER A 407 -2.81 -14.48 7.73
N CYS A 408 -1.87 -15.40 7.96
CA CYS A 408 -1.07 -16.00 6.89
C CYS A 408 -1.92 -16.63 5.78
N LYS A 409 -3.09 -17.16 6.15
CA LYS A 409 -4.00 -17.84 5.22
C LYS A 409 -4.76 -16.86 4.34
N ASP A 410 -5.13 -15.70 4.87
CA ASP A 410 -5.86 -14.69 4.09
C ASP A 410 -4.97 -14.07 3.02
N ALA A 411 -3.68 -13.86 3.31
CA ALA A 411 -2.70 -13.43 2.31
C ALA A 411 -2.60 -14.42 1.13
N GLU A 412 -2.58 -15.74 1.41
CA GLU A 412 -2.62 -16.76 0.37
C GLU A 412 -3.92 -16.73 -0.43
N TYR A 413 -5.06 -16.51 0.24
CA TYR A 413 -6.36 -16.39 -0.40
C TYR A 413 -6.43 -15.19 -1.35
N MET A 414 -5.97 -14.00 -0.91
CA MET A 414 -5.95 -12.81 -1.76
C MET A 414 -5.07 -13.06 -3.00
N ALA A 415 -3.87 -13.59 -2.82
CA ALA A 415 -2.96 -13.89 -3.92
C ALA A 415 -3.61 -14.82 -4.97
N LYS A 416 -4.31 -15.88 -4.53
CA LYS A 416 -5.03 -16.81 -5.41
C LYS A 416 -6.22 -16.16 -6.11
N ALA A 417 -7.03 -15.38 -5.39
CA ALA A 417 -8.19 -14.68 -5.96
C ALA A 417 -7.77 -13.68 -7.03
N VAL A 418 -6.69 -12.92 -6.78
CA VAL A 418 -6.16 -11.95 -7.73
C VAL A 418 -5.52 -12.63 -8.94
N ALA A 419 -4.81 -13.76 -8.77
CA ALA A 419 -4.30 -14.54 -9.88
C ALA A 419 -5.44 -15.04 -10.80
N GLU A 420 -6.53 -15.52 -10.21
CA GLU A 420 -7.72 -15.93 -10.97
C GLU A 420 -8.41 -14.75 -11.66
N PHE A 421 -8.48 -13.59 -10.99
CA PHE A 421 -9.02 -12.35 -11.57
C PHE A 421 -8.30 -11.99 -12.87
N TYR A 422 -6.97 -11.98 -12.90
CA TYR A 422 -6.20 -11.68 -14.11
C TYR A 422 -6.30 -12.74 -15.20
N ASN A 423 -6.85 -13.91 -14.90
CA ASN A 423 -7.07 -15.00 -15.87
C ASN A 423 -8.54 -15.19 -16.26
N THR A 424 -9.46 -14.39 -15.71
CA THR A 424 -10.90 -14.49 -15.97
C THR A 424 -11.34 -13.41 -16.95
N PRO A 425 -11.76 -13.77 -18.18
CA PRO A 425 -12.36 -12.81 -19.10
C PRO A 425 -13.60 -12.11 -18.52
N ILE A 426 -13.67 -10.80 -18.66
CA ILE A 426 -14.75 -9.97 -18.11
C ILE A 426 -15.28 -9.06 -19.22
N SER A 427 -16.61 -9.00 -19.41
CA SER A 427 -17.23 -8.03 -20.29
C SER A 427 -18.60 -7.60 -19.80
N GLN A 428 -19.01 -6.39 -20.15
CA GLN A 428 -20.34 -5.83 -19.89
C GLN A 428 -21.02 -5.50 -21.22
N PRO A 429 -21.72 -6.47 -21.85
CA PRO A 429 -22.33 -6.26 -23.18
C PRO A 429 -23.47 -5.24 -23.17
N VAL A 430 -24.21 -5.16 -22.07
CA VAL A 430 -25.26 -4.17 -21.83
C VAL A 430 -25.29 -3.82 -20.36
N ASP A 431 -25.83 -2.64 -20.02
CA ASP A 431 -26.03 -2.27 -18.62
C ASP A 431 -26.92 -3.30 -17.90
N GLY A 432 -26.48 -3.79 -16.75
CA GLY A 432 -27.17 -4.83 -15.98
C GLY A 432 -26.83 -6.28 -16.38
N GLU A 433 -25.88 -6.52 -17.29
CA GLU A 433 -25.42 -7.87 -17.66
C GLU A 433 -23.88 -7.91 -17.69
N TRP A 434 -23.30 -8.80 -16.90
CA TRP A 434 -21.86 -9.10 -16.91
C TRP A 434 -21.62 -10.53 -17.40
N LYS A 435 -20.64 -10.71 -18.28
CA LYS A 435 -20.14 -12.03 -18.72
C LYS A 435 -18.79 -12.27 -18.08
N LEU A 436 -18.67 -13.41 -17.46
CA LEU A 436 -17.44 -13.89 -16.81
C LEU A 436 -17.04 -15.22 -17.46
N GLY A 437 -15.79 -15.36 -17.87
CA GLY A 437 -15.22 -16.61 -18.39
C GLY A 437 -14.87 -17.59 -17.27
N LEU A 438 -15.87 -18.03 -16.52
CA LEU A 438 -15.71 -18.89 -15.33
C LEU A 438 -15.49 -20.37 -15.67
#